data_ee0fd82dcb0d3bfca8177bc6d9ec54b4
#
_entry.id   ee0fd82dcb0d3bfca8177bc6d9ec54b4
#
_cell.length_a   1.000
_cell.length_b   1.000
_cell.length_c   1.000
_cell.angle_alpha   90.00
_cell.angle_beta   90.00
_cell.angle_gamma   90.00
#
_symmetry.space_group_name_H-M   'P 1'
#
loop_
_entity.id
_entity.type
_entity.pdbx_description
1 polymer ?
#
loop_
_entity_poly.entity_id
_entity_poly.type
_entity_poly.pdbx_seq_one_letter_code
_entity_poly.pdbx_strand_id
1 'polypeptide(L)'
;MAMVDHQSKTCLVLGGRSFAGRCLVMRLLKLGNWIVRVADSAHSLQLDPSDYDYDLPLNRALSTGRASYFHVDVRNRKSIINAIEGSSVVFYMDDDDSCNCDFFSGYTIIVQGMKNVINACRECKVKRLIYQSTADVVLDGSHDIHNGNETLLYATKFKNVYSELKAQAEALVLHANDMDGLLTCALRPSNIFGPGDKHILPSLVDVAKSTWAKFIIGSDGSLCDYTFVENVAHAFICAEAALCSHMVVVSGKVFFITNLESMGSWEFCLRMLEGLGYYRPTVKLPSMVVKMIVYLIKWMHSKPPSKTMTTSLSVHNVVQLMSHTTTYDCSAAQQHLQYSPIVPLDEGMRLTIESFPHLAKGSAYTIYDVLNEQSKLEELLGGGKVATILLWRDERKSFISFCGVVSVFYWFFLCERTIISSISLLLLVIIIFLYGYTTFTDGNPLISNDHLSRYLHFEVSETSMKTFMRIIARVWNEVGRVTRSLAQGKDWTLFSKVVASLYLFKWLIVNSFPTSLGVVLAFSFIIFFVYEQYEEEIDGIVGILMEVVRQLMVFVMSQLPLTSALRKTTTRPSIR
;
A
#
# COMPACT_ATOMS: atom_id res chain seq x y z
N MET A 1 52.68 4.18 31.46
CA MET A 1 51.85 4.22 30.25
C MET A 1 51.57 2.76 29.90
N ALA A 2 50.48 2.19 30.46
CA ALA A 2 50.15 0.79 30.27
C ALA A 2 49.55 0.65 28.86
N MET A 3 50.18 -0.15 27.99
CA MET A 3 49.58 -0.61 26.76
C MET A 3 48.31 -1.41 27.14
N VAL A 4 47.14 -0.82 26.91
CA VAL A 4 45.88 -1.55 26.96
C VAL A 4 45.91 -2.47 25.74
N ASP A 5 46.10 -3.75 26.02
CA ASP A 5 46.02 -4.84 25.05
C ASP A 5 44.59 -4.83 24.49
N HIS A 6 44.41 -4.21 23.32
CA HIS A 6 43.13 -4.20 22.58
C HIS A 6 42.93 -5.58 21.97
N GLN A 7 42.60 -6.57 22.81
CA GLN A 7 42.09 -7.84 22.30
C GLN A 7 40.84 -7.57 21.46
N SER A 8 40.95 -7.73 20.14
CA SER A 8 39.86 -7.56 19.20
C SER A 8 38.71 -8.53 19.55
N LYS A 9 37.53 -7.98 19.83
CA LYS A 9 36.35 -8.78 20.15
C LYS A 9 35.74 -9.34 18.85
N THR A 10 35.39 -10.62 18.83
CA THR A 10 34.68 -11.24 17.70
C THR A 10 33.19 -11.23 17.96
N CYS A 11 32.41 -10.72 17.00
CA CYS A 11 30.97 -10.75 17.05
C CYS A 11 30.38 -11.43 15.79
N LEU A 12 29.19 -11.99 15.93
CA LEU A 12 28.35 -12.42 14.81
C LEU A 12 27.19 -11.45 14.68
N VAL A 13 26.92 -10.98 13.46
CA VAL A 13 25.69 -10.28 13.09
C VAL A 13 24.88 -11.21 12.18
N LEU A 14 23.86 -11.86 12.74
CA LEU A 14 22.92 -12.72 12.04
C LEU A 14 21.79 -11.85 11.47
N GLY A 15 21.49 -11.97 10.18
CA GLY A 15 20.70 -11.01 9.44
C GLY A 15 21.50 -9.76 9.06
N GLY A 16 22.81 -9.92 8.84
CA GLY A 16 23.73 -8.81 8.56
C GLY A 16 23.52 -8.12 7.22
N ARG A 17 22.67 -8.65 6.34
CA ARG A 17 22.20 -8.01 5.10
C ARG A 17 20.87 -7.29 5.25
N SER A 18 20.17 -7.48 6.37
CA SER A 18 18.94 -6.75 6.66
C SER A 18 19.19 -5.24 6.75
N PHE A 19 18.14 -4.46 6.65
CA PHE A 19 18.22 -3.00 6.69
C PHE A 19 19.01 -2.48 7.90
N ALA A 20 18.62 -2.90 9.11
CA ALA A 20 19.31 -2.49 10.32
C ALA A 20 20.63 -3.26 10.54
N GLY A 21 20.71 -4.53 10.09
CA GLY A 21 21.91 -5.36 10.21
C GLY A 21 23.10 -4.80 9.44
N ARG A 22 22.89 -4.31 8.23
CA ARG A 22 23.95 -3.65 7.43
C ARG A 22 24.51 -2.44 8.16
N CYS A 23 23.64 -1.62 8.72
CA CYS A 23 24.05 -0.44 9.46
C CYS A 23 24.88 -0.80 10.70
N LEU A 24 24.48 -1.85 11.44
CA LEU A 24 25.25 -2.35 12.57
C LEU A 24 26.63 -2.89 12.16
N VAL A 25 26.71 -3.68 11.09
CA VAL A 25 27.99 -4.20 10.55
C VAL A 25 28.93 -3.05 10.21
N MET A 26 28.44 -2.04 9.49
CA MET A 26 29.25 -0.88 9.12
C MET A 26 29.75 -0.10 10.34
N ARG A 27 28.88 0.08 11.33
CA ARG A 27 29.26 0.79 12.55
C ARG A 27 30.29 0.04 13.37
N LEU A 28 30.16 -1.29 13.53
CA LEU A 28 31.15 -2.13 14.20
C LEU A 28 32.52 -2.08 13.51
N LEU A 29 32.52 -2.08 12.15
CA LEU A 29 33.74 -1.95 11.37
C LEU A 29 34.40 -0.56 11.52
N LYS A 30 33.61 0.52 11.58
CA LYS A 30 34.09 1.89 11.80
C LYS A 30 34.74 2.05 13.19
N LEU A 31 34.23 1.38 14.24
CA LEU A 31 34.80 1.42 15.59
C LEU A 31 36.20 0.80 15.67
N GLY A 32 36.57 -0.07 14.75
CA GLY A 32 37.94 -0.57 14.61
C GLY A 32 38.37 -1.72 15.52
N ASN A 33 37.69 -1.96 16.62
CA ASN A 33 38.02 -2.96 17.65
C ASN A 33 37.26 -4.27 17.54
N TRP A 34 36.55 -4.48 16.41
CA TRP A 34 35.72 -5.65 16.17
C TRP A 34 36.23 -6.48 14.99
N ILE A 35 36.18 -7.80 15.16
CA ILE A 35 36.17 -8.79 14.07
C ILE A 35 34.69 -9.15 13.86
N VAL A 36 34.15 -8.83 12.67
CA VAL A 36 32.72 -8.96 12.41
C VAL A 36 32.47 -10.16 11.52
N ARG A 37 31.72 -11.13 12.01
CA ARG A 37 31.16 -12.22 11.22
C ARG A 37 29.76 -11.80 10.75
N VAL A 38 29.56 -11.74 9.46
CA VAL A 38 28.27 -11.40 8.84
C VAL A 38 27.59 -12.69 8.42
N ALA A 39 26.41 -12.98 8.92
CA ALA A 39 25.66 -14.18 8.56
C ALA A 39 24.27 -13.81 8.02
N ASP A 40 23.89 -14.46 6.93
CA ASP A 40 22.60 -14.22 6.28
C ASP A 40 22.17 -15.43 5.44
N SER A 41 20.87 -15.50 5.08
CA SER A 41 20.29 -16.57 4.26
C SER A 41 20.68 -16.51 2.79
N ALA A 42 21.20 -15.40 2.31
CA ALA A 42 21.64 -15.26 0.93
C ALA A 42 22.96 -15.99 0.66
N HIS A 43 23.12 -16.54 -0.53
CA HIS A 43 24.34 -17.28 -0.88
C HIS A 43 25.59 -16.41 -1.04
N SER A 44 25.43 -15.13 -1.32
CA SER A 44 26.54 -14.19 -1.49
C SER A 44 26.22 -12.82 -0.91
N LEU A 45 27.28 -12.11 -0.58
CA LEU A 45 27.22 -10.73 -0.08
C LEU A 45 27.06 -9.72 -1.22
N GLN A 46 26.42 -10.13 -2.34
CA GLN A 46 26.15 -9.19 -3.45
C GLN A 46 25.21 -8.11 -2.94
N LEU A 47 25.73 -6.91 -2.89
CA LEU A 47 25.06 -5.70 -2.49
C LEU A 47 24.42 -5.07 -3.71
N ASP A 48 23.29 -4.41 -3.54
CA ASP A 48 22.62 -3.71 -4.63
C ASP A 48 23.55 -2.64 -5.23
N PRO A 49 23.55 -2.43 -6.56
CA PRO A 49 24.37 -1.40 -7.21
C PRO A 49 24.14 0.03 -6.69
N SER A 50 23.02 0.27 -6.01
CA SER A 50 22.71 1.54 -5.36
C SER A 50 23.46 1.79 -4.05
N ASP A 51 24.09 0.75 -3.46
CA ASP A 51 24.74 0.79 -2.15
C ASP A 51 26.28 1.04 -2.25
N TYR A 52 26.77 1.58 -3.35
CA TYR A 52 28.22 1.72 -3.64
C TYR A 52 29.02 2.41 -2.53
N ASP A 53 28.45 3.34 -1.79
CA ASP A 53 29.15 4.05 -0.68
C ASP A 53 29.26 3.19 0.59
N TYR A 54 28.39 2.21 0.78
CA TYR A 54 28.45 1.28 1.92
C TYR A 54 29.43 0.12 1.70
N ASP A 55 29.75 -0.21 0.45
CA ASP A 55 30.54 -1.40 0.11
C ASP A 55 32.03 -1.27 0.31
N LEU A 56 32.59 -0.08 0.14
CA LEU A 56 34.03 0.14 0.24
C LEU A 56 34.63 -0.28 1.60
N PRO A 57 34.08 0.12 2.76
CA PRO A 57 34.60 -0.30 4.07
C PRO A 57 34.42 -1.81 4.32
N LEU A 58 33.30 -2.40 3.88
CA LEU A 58 33.02 -3.82 4.06
C LEU A 58 33.94 -4.68 3.18
N ASN A 59 34.09 -4.34 1.91
CA ASN A 59 35.00 -5.04 0.98
C ASN A 59 36.45 -4.97 1.46
N ARG A 60 36.87 -3.82 1.99
CA ARG A 60 38.19 -3.67 2.60
C ARG A 60 38.34 -4.52 3.87
N ALA A 61 37.30 -4.61 4.70
CA ALA A 61 37.29 -5.42 5.89
C ALA A 61 37.32 -6.92 5.56
N LEU A 62 36.63 -7.35 4.49
CA LEU A 62 36.69 -8.72 3.97
C LEU A 62 38.09 -9.07 3.48
N SER A 63 38.73 -8.18 2.69
CA SER A 63 40.09 -8.42 2.18
C SER A 63 41.16 -8.45 3.26
N THR A 64 40.97 -7.73 4.38
CA THR A 64 41.89 -7.66 5.52
C THR A 64 41.60 -8.72 6.58
N GLY A 65 40.56 -9.54 6.42
CA GLY A 65 40.15 -10.56 7.40
C GLY A 65 39.44 -9.98 8.66
N ARG A 66 39.13 -8.68 8.68
CA ARG A 66 38.34 -8.05 9.75
C ARG A 66 36.84 -8.34 9.64
N ALA A 67 36.38 -8.70 8.46
CA ALA A 67 35.05 -9.21 8.26
C ALA A 67 35.10 -10.59 7.58
N SER A 68 34.08 -11.42 7.80
CA SER A 68 33.89 -12.69 7.12
C SER A 68 32.41 -12.92 6.90
N TYR A 69 32.04 -13.58 5.78
CA TYR A 69 30.65 -13.86 5.45
C TYR A 69 30.35 -15.35 5.58
N PHE A 70 29.18 -15.64 6.17
CA PHE A 70 28.66 -16.99 6.36
C PHE A 70 27.24 -17.07 5.78
N HIS A 71 27.03 -18.03 4.89
CA HIS A 71 25.68 -18.40 4.47
C HIS A 71 25.02 -19.20 5.58
N VAL A 72 23.95 -18.67 6.18
CA VAL A 72 23.26 -19.28 7.33
C VAL A 72 21.76 -19.33 7.06
N ASP A 73 21.22 -20.55 7.03
CA ASP A 73 19.79 -20.78 7.17
C ASP A 73 19.49 -21.08 8.65
N VAL A 74 18.67 -20.25 9.28
CA VAL A 74 18.29 -20.40 10.71
C VAL A 74 17.53 -21.70 11.02
N ARG A 75 17.06 -22.40 9.99
CA ARG A 75 16.48 -23.74 10.11
C ARG A 75 17.55 -24.82 10.24
N ASN A 76 18.76 -24.53 9.82
CA ASN A 76 19.88 -25.49 9.83
C ASN A 76 20.85 -25.17 10.99
N ARG A 77 20.75 -25.95 12.07
CA ARG A 77 21.59 -25.77 13.26
C ARG A 77 23.08 -25.82 12.96
N LYS A 78 23.55 -26.68 12.03
CA LYS A 78 24.98 -26.81 11.72
C LYS A 78 25.53 -25.52 11.10
N SER A 79 24.80 -24.87 10.20
CA SER A 79 25.22 -23.61 9.59
C SER A 79 25.34 -22.49 10.64
N ILE A 80 24.42 -22.47 11.62
CA ILE A 80 24.43 -21.50 12.71
C ILE A 80 25.66 -21.72 13.60
N ILE A 81 25.96 -22.95 14.02
CA ILE A 81 27.13 -23.29 14.85
C ILE A 81 28.43 -22.84 14.19
N ASN A 82 28.61 -23.14 12.90
CA ASN A 82 29.81 -22.74 12.15
C ASN A 82 30.00 -21.22 12.12
N ALA A 83 28.92 -20.45 12.03
CA ALA A 83 28.99 -18.99 12.02
C ALA A 83 29.26 -18.42 13.43
N ILE A 84 28.68 -19.03 14.48
CA ILE A 84 28.77 -18.56 15.88
C ILE A 84 30.10 -18.92 16.52
N GLU A 85 30.72 -20.05 16.17
CA GLU A 85 31.89 -20.59 16.85
C GLU A 85 33.01 -19.54 17.00
N GLY A 86 33.49 -19.32 18.24
CA GLY A 86 34.50 -18.31 18.56
C GLY A 86 33.99 -16.87 18.66
N SER A 87 32.68 -16.61 18.52
CA SER A 87 32.10 -15.30 18.76
C SER A 87 31.78 -15.08 20.25
N SER A 88 32.10 -13.90 20.77
CA SER A 88 31.78 -13.51 22.15
C SER A 88 30.37 -12.94 22.32
N VAL A 89 29.80 -12.39 21.25
CA VAL A 89 28.45 -11.82 21.19
C VAL A 89 27.80 -12.14 19.86
N VAL A 90 26.50 -12.40 19.91
CA VAL A 90 25.63 -12.55 18.75
C VAL A 90 24.61 -11.42 18.74
N PHE A 91 24.59 -10.64 17.67
CA PHE A 91 23.55 -9.70 17.36
C PHE A 91 22.60 -10.37 16.36
N TYR A 92 21.35 -10.57 16.75
CA TYR A 92 20.37 -11.17 15.87
C TYR A 92 19.43 -10.07 15.36
N MET A 93 19.65 -9.71 14.11
CA MET A 93 18.87 -8.73 13.34
C MET A 93 17.94 -9.53 12.43
N ASP A 94 16.65 -9.32 12.57
CA ASP A 94 15.67 -10.02 11.75
C ASP A 94 15.39 -9.24 10.47
N ASP A 95 15.09 -9.94 9.38
CA ASP A 95 14.76 -9.30 8.10
C ASP A 95 13.24 -9.18 7.96
N ASP A 96 12.76 -7.96 7.72
CA ASP A 96 11.34 -7.68 7.49
C ASP A 96 10.80 -8.28 6.19
N ASP A 97 11.68 -8.74 5.28
CA ASP A 97 11.27 -9.41 4.02
C ASP A 97 10.46 -10.70 4.27
N SER A 98 10.46 -11.22 5.50
CA SER A 98 9.62 -12.35 5.92
C SER A 98 8.15 -11.99 6.19
N CYS A 99 7.77 -10.71 6.18
CA CYS A 99 6.40 -10.24 6.47
C CYS A 99 5.33 -10.77 5.50
N ASN A 100 5.70 -11.22 4.31
CA ASN A 100 4.79 -11.78 3.32
C ASN A 100 4.64 -13.31 3.39
N CYS A 101 5.26 -13.97 4.39
CA CYS A 101 5.14 -15.40 4.58
C CYS A 101 3.80 -15.77 5.23
N ASP A 102 3.28 -16.94 4.88
CA ASP A 102 2.22 -17.57 5.65
C ASP A 102 2.69 -17.84 7.10
N PHE A 103 1.75 -18.00 8.02
CA PHE A 103 2.04 -18.21 9.44
C PHE A 103 3.06 -19.33 9.68
N PHE A 104 2.95 -20.45 8.96
CA PHE A 104 3.84 -21.61 9.18
C PHE A 104 5.27 -21.34 8.73
N SER A 105 5.46 -20.69 7.59
CA SER A 105 6.78 -20.30 7.11
C SER A 105 7.42 -19.29 8.06
N GLY A 106 6.67 -18.26 8.45
CA GLY A 106 7.11 -17.27 9.43
C GLY A 106 7.46 -17.89 10.79
N TYR A 107 6.63 -18.79 11.32
CA TYR A 107 6.89 -19.51 12.56
C TYR A 107 8.19 -20.31 12.49
N THR A 108 8.43 -21.00 11.39
CA THR A 108 9.63 -21.83 11.19
C THR A 108 10.91 -20.98 11.16
N ILE A 109 10.85 -19.81 10.54
CA ILE A 109 12.02 -18.91 10.41
C ILE A 109 12.22 -18.13 11.71
N ILE A 110 11.19 -17.45 12.21
CA ILE A 110 11.31 -16.51 13.34
C ILE A 110 11.39 -17.26 14.67
N VAL A 111 10.40 -18.09 14.98
CA VAL A 111 10.28 -18.71 16.30
C VAL A 111 11.17 -19.94 16.42
N GLN A 112 11.09 -20.87 15.46
CA GLN A 112 11.92 -22.08 15.49
C GLN A 112 13.39 -21.75 15.19
N GLY A 113 13.64 -20.78 14.27
CA GLY A 113 14.98 -20.24 14.02
C GLY A 113 15.60 -19.66 15.28
N MET A 114 14.85 -18.87 16.06
CA MET A 114 15.31 -18.34 17.35
C MET A 114 15.70 -19.44 18.34
N LYS A 115 14.91 -20.51 18.46
CA LYS A 115 15.26 -21.67 19.30
C LYS A 115 16.59 -22.29 18.86
N ASN A 116 16.82 -22.42 17.56
CA ASN A 116 18.06 -22.96 17.01
C ASN A 116 19.25 -22.05 17.32
N VAL A 117 19.10 -20.73 17.21
CA VAL A 117 20.15 -19.74 17.53
C VAL A 117 20.47 -19.76 19.03
N ILE A 118 19.49 -19.76 19.92
CA ILE A 118 19.69 -19.86 21.37
C ILE A 118 20.46 -21.14 21.70
N ASN A 119 20.04 -22.28 21.17
CA ASN A 119 20.72 -23.54 21.42
C ASN A 119 22.17 -23.56 20.90
N ALA A 120 22.40 -22.97 19.72
CA ALA A 120 23.76 -22.85 19.17
C ALA A 120 24.63 -21.89 20.01
N CYS A 121 24.09 -20.78 20.50
CA CYS A 121 24.80 -19.87 21.42
C CYS A 121 25.24 -20.58 22.70
N ARG A 122 24.36 -21.38 23.29
CA ARG A 122 24.67 -22.16 24.51
C ARG A 122 25.75 -23.20 24.26
N GLU A 123 25.65 -23.94 23.16
CA GLU A 123 26.63 -24.97 22.75
C GLU A 123 28.00 -24.37 22.48
N CYS A 124 28.07 -23.24 21.77
CA CYS A 124 29.32 -22.52 21.48
C CYS A 124 29.78 -21.64 22.64
N LYS A 125 29.11 -21.65 23.80
CA LYS A 125 29.44 -20.85 25.01
C LYS A 125 29.54 -19.35 24.71
N VAL A 126 28.65 -18.83 23.85
CA VAL A 126 28.50 -17.41 23.60
C VAL A 126 28.07 -16.72 24.90
N LYS A 127 28.68 -15.59 25.19
CA LYS A 127 28.39 -14.87 26.43
C LYS A 127 27.17 -13.99 26.35
N ARG A 128 26.84 -13.44 25.18
CA ARG A 128 25.77 -12.44 25.01
C ARG A 128 25.02 -12.65 23.73
N LEU A 129 23.69 -12.55 23.82
CA LEU A 129 22.75 -12.54 22.67
C LEU A 129 21.87 -11.29 22.77
N ILE A 130 21.97 -10.42 21.78
CA ILE A 130 21.15 -9.21 21.71
C ILE A 130 20.23 -9.34 20.49
N TYR A 131 18.93 -9.23 20.73
CA TYR A 131 17.90 -9.50 19.75
C TYR A 131 17.20 -8.21 19.32
N GLN A 132 17.01 -8.04 18.01
CA GLN A 132 16.13 -7.02 17.44
C GLN A 132 14.69 -7.50 17.52
N SER A 133 13.94 -7.00 18.48
CA SER A 133 12.48 -7.09 18.53
C SER A 133 11.86 -5.91 17.77
N THR A 134 10.65 -5.58 18.07
CA THR A 134 9.92 -4.42 17.53
C THR A 134 8.98 -3.84 18.59
N ALA A 135 8.74 -2.54 18.55
CA ALA A 135 7.72 -1.93 19.41
C ALA A 135 6.30 -2.45 19.10
N ASP A 136 6.07 -3.01 17.91
CA ASP A 136 4.79 -3.57 17.49
C ASP A 136 4.33 -4.79 18.31
N VAL A 137 5.21 -5.40 19.13
CA VAL A 137 4.81 -6.55 19.98
C VAL A 137 3.82 -6.19 21.08
N VAL A 138 3.68 -4.90 21.40
CA VAL A 138 2.72 -4.40 22.38
C VAL A 138 1.50 -3.72 21.70
N LEU A 139 1.47 -3.63 20.36
CA LEU A 139 0.42 -2.98 19.60
C LEU A 139 -0.69 -3.95 19.20
N ASP A 140 -1.92 -3.62 19.56
CA ASP A 140 -3.12 -4.35 19.11
C ASP A 140 -3.76 -3.76 17.84
N GLY A 141 -3.27 -2.61 17.36
CA GLY A 141 -3.78 -1.92 16.18
C GLY A 141 -5.16 -1.27 16.35
N SER A 142 -5.65 -1.16 17.59
CA SER A 142 -6.96 -0.58 17.91
C SER A 142 -6.90 0.53 18.98
N HIS A 143 -5.87 0.54 19.80
CA HIS A 143 -5.70 1.50 20.89
C HIS A 143 -4.45 2.35 20.69
N ASP A 144 -4.52 3.59 21.17
CA ASP A 144 -3.38 4.49 21.21
C ASP A 144 -2.46 4.14 22.39
N ILE A 145 -1.15 4.23 22.15
CA ILE A 145 -0.13 4.12 23.19
C ILE A 145 0.54 5.48 23.37
N HIS A 146 0.40 6.03 24.54
CA HIS A 146 1.03 7.31 24.91
C HIS A 146 2.16 7.06 25.90
N ASN A 147 3.38 7.35 25.49
CA ASN A 147 4.58 7.23 26.34
C ASN A 147 4.69 5.86 27.03
N GLY A 148 4.47 4.77 26.23
CA GLY A 148 4.45 3.40 26.74
C GLY A 148 5.83 2.94 27.17
N ASN A 149 5.95 2.29 28.34
CA ASN A 149 7.23 1.78 28.87
C ASN A 149 7.29 0.24 28.83
N GLU A 150 8.39 -0.32 29.27
CA GLU A 150 8.70 -1.75 29.22
C GLU A 150 7.79 -2.61 30.11
N THR A 151 6.95 -2.02 30.96
CA THR A 151 5.93 -2.76 31.74
C THR A 151 4.70 -3.15 30.91
N LEU A 152 4.57 -2.61 29.71
CA LEU A 152 3.50 -2.98 28.79
C LEU A 152 3.57 -4.47 28.45
N LEU A 153 2.43 -5.14 28.60
CA LEU A 153 2.28 -6.54 28.23
C LEU A 153 2.23 -6.71 26.70
N TYR A 154 2.57 -7.89 26.24
CA TYR A 154 2.31 -8.25 24.83
C TYR A 154 0.85 -8.06 24.48
N ALA A 155 0.60 -7.64 23.23
CA ALA A 155 -0.75 -7.50 22.74
C ALA A 155 -1.52 -8.82 22.81
N THR A 156 -2.78 -8.77 23.24
CA THR A 156 -3.65 -9.97 23.24
C THR A 156 -4.13 -10.32 21.84
N LYS A 157 -4.21 -9.33 20.97
CA LYS A 157 -4.52 -9.45 19.54
C LYS A 157 -3.52 -8.60 18.77
N PHE A 158 -2.61 -9.25 18.08
CA PHE A 158 -1.55 -8.56 17.36
C PHE A 158 -2.06 -7.88 16.08
N LYS A 159 -1.40 -6.81 15.71
CA LYS A 159 -1.64 -6.06 14.49
C LYS A 159 -1.52 -6.93 13.24
N ASN A 160 -0.52 -7.79 13.20
CA ASN A 160 -0.24 -8.73 12.11
C ASN A 160 0.47 -9.99 12.65
N VAL A 161 0.58 -11.00 11.79
CA VAL A 161 1.25 -12.27 12.11
C VAL A 161 2.72 -12.07 12.47
N TYR A 162 3.41 -11.15 11.82
CA TYR A 162 4.82 -10.87 12.08
C TYR A 162 5.04 -10.38 13.51
N SER A 163 4.25 -9.41 14.00
CA SER A 163 4.34 -8.91 15.38
C SER A 163 4.06 -10.01 16.41
N GLU A 164 3.14 -10.94 16.12
CA GLU A 164 2.88 -12.10 16.95
C GLU A 164 4.10 -13.03 17.04
N LEU A 165 4.70 -13.36 15.91
CA LEU A 165 5.88 -14.22 15.86
C LEU A 165 7.10 -13.57 16.51
N LYS A 166 7.28 -12.26 16.34
CA LYS A 166 8.33 -11.48 17.01
C LYS A 166 8.16 -11.49 18.53
N ALA A 167 6.95 -11.36 19.04
CA ALA A 167 6.67 -11.45 20.47
C ALA A 167 7.02 -12.84 21.04
N GLN A 168 6.68 -13.90 20.30
CA GLN A 168 7.07 -15.27 20.71
C GLN A 168 8.58 -15.46 20.70
N ALA A 169 9.30 -14.94 19.71
CA ALA A 169 10.76 -15.02 19.64
C ALA A 169 11.43 -14.20 20.76
N GLU A 170 10.93 -12.99 21.03
CA GLU A 170 11.39 -12.17 22.15
C GLU A 170 11.24 -12.90 23.49
N ALA A 171 10.07 -13.48 23.74
CA ALA A 171 9.83 -14.25 24.96
C ALA A 171 10.82 -15.43 25.11
N LEU A 172 11.19 -16.11 24.03
CA LEU A 172 12.22 -17.17 24.05
C LEU A 172 13.60 -16.61 24.40
N VAL A 173 13.98 -15.46 23.85
CA VAL A 173 15.27 -14.82 24.16
C VAL A 173 15.35 -14.42 25.62
N LEU A 174 14.30 -13.79 26.15
CA LEU A 174 14.27 -13.38 27.56
C LEU A 174 14.28 -14.59 28.51
N HIS A 175 13.55 -15.67 28.15
CA HIS A 175 13.55 -16.89 28.93
C HIS A 175 14.91 -17.62 28.92
N ALA A 176 15.69 -17.46 27.87
CA ALA A 176 17.04 -18.06 27.77
C ALA A 176 18.11 -17.31 28.57
N ASN A 177 17.77 -16.20 29.22
CA ASN A 177 18.71 -15.44 30.02
C ASN A 177 19.29 -16.29 31.18
N ASP A 178 20.60 -16.19 31.37
CA ASP A 178 21.37 -16.92 32.38
C ASP A 178 21.40 -18.46 32.24
N MET A 179 20.85 -18.98 31.14
CA MET A 179 20.97 -20.40 30.81
C MET A 179 22.38 -20.69 30.28
N ASP A 180 23.10 -21.55 30.97
CA ASP A 180 24.52 -21.89 30.67
C ASP A 180 25.43 -20.64 30.58
N GLY A 181 25.09 -19.57 31.31
CA GLY A 181 25.86 -18.32 31.37
C GLY A 181 25.63 -17.41 30.15
N LEU A 182 24.60 -17.66 29.34
CA LEU A 182 24.18 -16.80 28.22
C LEU A 182 23.38 -15.61 28.75
N LEU A 183 23.90 -14.40 28.60
CA LEU A 183 23.17 -13.16 28.90
C LEU A 183 22.40 -12.69 27.68
N THR A 184 21.13 -12.36 27.85
CA THR A 184 20.27 -11.93 26.76
C THR A 184 19.71 -10.54 26.99
N CYS A 185 19.37 -9.83 25.91
CA CYS A 185 18.69 -8.55 25.92
C CYS A 185 17.91 -8.41 24.62
N ALA A 186 16.74 -7.79 24.67
CA ALA A 186 15.97 -7.47 23.48
C ALA A 186 15.76 -5.96 23.36
N LEU A 187 15.90 -5.44 22.14
CA LEU A 187 15.64 -4.04 21.82
C LEU A 187 14.36 -3.94 20.98
N ARG A 188 13.49 -3.03 21.35
CA ARG A 188 12.21 -2.74 20.67
C ARG A 188 12.28 -1.39 19.96
N PRO A 189 12.92 -1.28 18.79
CA PRO A 189 12.89 -0.04 18.04
C PRO A 189 11.46 0.24 17.51
N SER A 190 11.09 1.52 17.49
CA SER A 190 9.86 1.99 16.85
C SER A 190 10.14 2.39 15.41
N ASN A 191 9.22 2.17 14.49
CA ASN A 191 9.20 2.65 13.10
C ASN A 191 10.59 3.01 12.52
N ILE A 192 11.40 2.00 12.22
CA ILE A 192 12.78 2.20 11.75
C ILE A 192 12.75 2.78 10.33
N PHE A 193 13.49 3.86 10.10
CA PHE A 193 13.64 4.48 8.78
C PHE A 193 15.10 4.87 8.53
N GLY A 194 15.45 5.10 7.26
CA GLY A 194 16.84 5.49 6.92
C GLY A 194 17.25 5.09 5.50
N PRO A 195 18.51 5.32 5.12
CA PRO A 195 19.08 4.86 3.85
C PRO A 195 18.97 3.33 3.69
N GLY A 196 18.36 2.90 2.57
CA GLY A 196 18.11 1.48 2.29
C GLY A 196 16.82 0.93 2.90
N ASP A 197 15.91 1.79 3.41
CA ASP A 197 14.56 1.40 3.82
C ASP A 197 13.77 0.85 2.62
N LYS A 198 13.17 -0.32 2.78
CA LYS A 198 12.36 -0.98 1.75
C LYS A 198 10.85 -0.89 2.01
N HIS A 199 10.44 -0.34 3.15
CA HIS A 199 9.07 -0.42 3.65
C HIS A 199 8.38 0.94 3.76
N ILE A 200 8.88 1.84 4.62
CA ILE A 200 8.21 3.10 4.92
C ILE A 200 8.25 4.04 3.72
N LEU A 201 9.44 4.42 3.28
CA LEU A 201 9.58 5.41 2.21
C LEU A 201 9.08 4.92 0.84
N PRO A 202 9.38 3.69 0.38
CA PRO A 202 8.79 3.18 -0.85
C PRO A 202 7.27 3.12 -0.80
N SER A 203 6.66 2.66 0.32
CA SER A 203 5.20 2.65 0.47
C SER A 203 4.59 4.06 0.42
N LEU A 204 5.24 5.06 1.01
CA LEU A 204 4.80 6.46 0.93
C LEU A 204 4.84 6.98 -0.51
N VAL A 205 5.90 6.66 -1.25
CA VAL A 205 6.05 7.06 -2.65
C VAL A 205 5.04 6.35 -3.55
N ASP A 206 4.74 5.07 -3.32
CA ASP A 206 3.71 4.34 -4.04
C ASP A 206 2.33 4.99 -3.83
N VAL A 207 2.01 5.37 -2.58
CA VAL A 207 0.78 6.11 -2.27
C VAL A 207 0.80 7.49 -2.92
N ALA A 208 1.96 8.19 -2.93
CA ALA A 208 2.09 9.50 -3.56
C ALA A 208 2.02 9.46 -5.10
N LYS A 209 2.36 8.34 -5.72
CA LYS A 209 2.17 8.09 -7.17
C LYS A 209 0.75 7.71 -7.52
N SER A 210 0.00 7.17 -6.57
CA SER A 210 -1.39 6.75 -6.76
C SER A 210 -2.36 7.93 -6.71
N THR A 211 -3.61 7.69 -7.08
CA THR A 211 -4.71 8.66 -6.97
C THR A 211 -4.99 9.10 -5.51
N TRP A 212 -4.51 8.32 -4.53
CA TRP A 212 -4.58 8.63 -3.11
C TRP A 212 -3.64 9.75 -2.67
N ALA A 213 -2.68 10.14 -3.50
CA ALA A 213 -1.72 11.22 -3.26
C ALA A 213 -2.35 12.56 -2.84
N LYS A 214 -3.62 12.76 -3.17
CA LYS A 214 -4.35 14.01 -2.95
C LYS A 214 -5.10 14.07 -1.62
N PHE A 215 -5.22 12.91 -0.96
CA PHE A 215 -6.01 12.76 0.26
C PHE A 215 -5.10 12.65 1.48
N ILE A 216 -5.43 13.43 2.51
CA ILE A 216 -4.87 13.25 3.85
C ILE A 216 -5.60 12.07 4.49
N ILE A 217 -4.88 10.97 4.69
CA ILE A 217 -5.41 9.73 5.24
C ILE A 217 -4.91 9.62 6.69
N GLY A 218 -5.74 9.93 7.68
CA GLY A 218 -5.36 9.78 9.09
C GLY A 218 -6.12 10.70 10.02
N SER A 219 -5.93 10.51 11.32
CA SER A 219 -6.45 11.42 12.34
C SER A 219 -5.49 12.60 12.52
N ASP A 220 -6.01 13.83 12.50
CA ASP A 220 -5.24 15.00 12.93
C ASP A 220 -4.81 14.78 14.39
N GLY A 221 -3.49 14.70 14.64
CA GLY A 221 -2.93 14.63 15.99
C GLY A 221 -2.36 13.28 16.42
N SER A 222 -2.35 12.23 15.58
CA SER A 222 -1.63 11.00 15.91
C SER A 222 -0.12 11.27 15.96
N LEU A 223 0.50 10.99 17.10
CA LEU A 223 1.94 11.11 17.32
C LEU A 223 2.59 9.74 17.23
N CYS A 224 3.72 9.65 16.52
CA CYS A 224 4.50 8.42 16.45
C CYS A 224 5.98 8.70 16.72
N ASP A 225 6.63 7.69 17.28
CA ASP A 225 8.07 7.67 17.35
C ASP A 225 8.64 7.01 16.10
N TYR A 226 9.65 7.65 15.55
CA TYR A 226 10.44 7.15 14.44
C TYR A 226 11.88 7.00 14.90
N THR A 227 12.54 5.92 14.47
CA THR A 227 13.93 5.65 14.88
C THR A 227 14.82 5.57 13.64
N PHE A 228 15.79 6.47 13.56
CA PHE A 228 16.76 6.43 12.49
C PHE A 228 17.65 5.19 12.60
N VAL A 229 17.90 4.50 11.50
CA VAL A 229 18.57 3.18 11.49
C VAL A 229 19.95 3.18 12.14
N GLU A 230 20.74 4.27 12.03
CA GLU A 230 22.04 4.37 12.71
C GLU A 230 21.90 4.47 14.24
N ASN A 231 20.82 5.06 14.73
CA ASN A 231 20.51 5.11 16.15
C ASN A 231 20.14 3.72 16.69
N VAL A 232 19.44 2.90 15.88
CA VAL A 232 19.21 1.49 16.20
C VAL A 232 20.53 0.74 16.31
N ALA A 233 21.41 0.85 15.31
CA ALA A 233 22.73 0.22 15.34
C ALA A 233 23.57 0.68 16.55
N HIS A 234 23.47 1.97 16.92
CA HIS A 234 24.11 2.50 18.11
C HIS A 234 23.56 1.86 19.39
N ALA A 235 22.23 1.71 19.50
CA ALA A 235 21.60 1.09 20.66
C ALA A 235 22.08 -0.36 20.88
N PHE A 236 22.31 -1.13 19.81
CA PHE A 236 22.88 -2.48 19.91
C PHE A 236 24.28 -2.50 20.51
N ILE A 237 25.12 -1.53 20.15
CA ILE A 237 26.46 -1.39 20.69
C ILE A 237 26.40 -0.96 22.16
N CYS A 238 25.50 -0.03 22.50
CA CYS A 238 25.26 0.36 23.89
C CYS A 238 24.79 -0.82 24.75
N ALA A 239 23.88 -1.65 24.23
CA ALA A 239 23.39 -2.85 24.91
C ALA A 239 24.51 -3.88 25.13
N GLU A 240 25.42 -4.09 24.17
CA GLU A 240 26.60 -4.95 24.36
C GLU A 240 27.50 -4.41 25.45
N ALA A 241 27.82 -3.13 25.45
CA ALA A 241 28.66 -2.49 26.45
C ALA A 241 28.02 -2.56 27.85
N ALA A 242 26.71 -2.33 27.94
CA ALA A 242 25.95 -2.40 29.18
C ALA A 242 25.88 -3.84 29.75
N LEU A 243 25.70 -4.86 28.90
CA LEU A 243 25.77 -6.27 29.30
C LEU A 243 27.15 -6.67 29.80
N CYS A 244 28.21 -5.96 29.40
CA CYS A 244 29.57 -6.17 29.95
C CYS A 244 29.77 -5.52 31.31
N SER A 245 29.23 -4.31 31.54
CA SER A 245 29.54 -3.48 32.71
C SER A 245 28.41 -3.51 33.77
N HIS A 246 27.16 -3.63 33.37
CA HIS A 246 25.98 -3.52 34.22
C HIS A 246 25.03 -4.73 34.06
N MET A 247 25.61 -5.92 34.00
CA MET A 247 24.96 -7.19 33.71
C MET A 247 23.61 -7.39 34.43
N VAL A 248 23.56 -7.19 35.73
CA VAL A 248 22.39 -7.47 36.59
C VAL A 248 21.16 -6.59 36.20
N VAL A 249 21.42 -5.39 35.71
CA VAL A 249 20.34 -4.44 35.41
C VAL A 249 19.80 -4.62 33.99
N VAL A 250 20.61 -5.16 33.08
CA VAL A 250 20.31 -5.20 31.64
C VAL A 250 19.91 -6.59 31.17
N SER A 251 20.51 -7.65 31.76
CA SER A 251 20.28 -9.01 31.28
C SER A 251 18.83 -9.47 31.52
N GLY A 252 18.26 -10.16 30.54
CA GLY A 252 16.90 -10.66 30.56
C GLY A 252 15.83 -9.59 30.44
N LYS A 253 16.18 -8.38 30.00
CA LYS A 253 15.25 -7.25 29.87
C LYS A 253 15.06 -6.82 28.42
N VAL A 254 14.00 -6.06 28.21
CA VAL A 254 13.68 -5.37 26.96
C VAL A 254 13.90 -3.86 27.13
N PHE A 255 14.15 -3.16 26.03
CA PHE A 255 14.29 -1.71 26.02
C PHE A 255 13.64 -1.13 24.76
N PHE A 256 12.80 -0.12 24.92
CA PHE A 256 12.33 0.67 23.79
C PHE A 256 13.44 1.58 23.28
N ILE A 257 13.54 1.67 21.95
CA ILE A 257 14.53 2.51 21.28
C ILE A 257 13.81 3.47 20.34
N THR A 258 13.98 4.76 20.58
CA THR A 258 13.37 5.85 19.79
C THR A 258 14.44 6.92 19.51
N ASN A 259 14.08 7.92 18.68
CA ASN A 259 14.91 9.12 18.52
C ASN A 259 14.73 10.15 19.66
N LEU A 260 13.93 9.84 20.68
CA LEU A 260 13.53 10.75 21.78
C LEU A 260 12.70 11.95 21.30
N GLU A 261 12.32 11.99 20.06
CA GLU A 261 11.55 13.03 19.40
C GLU A 261 10.32 12.40 18.76
N SER A 262 9.14 12.60 19.36
CA SER A 262 7.88 12.15 18.76
C SER A 262 7.41 13.18 17.73
N MET A 263 6.94 12.73 16.59
CA MET A 263 6.45 13.59 15.51
C MET A 263 5.03 13.18 15.10
N GLY A 264 4.24 14.12 14.60
CA GLY A 264 2.97 13.81 13.95
C GLY A 264 3.19 12.84 12.78
N SER A 265 2.46 11.73 12.76
CA SER A 265 2.64 10.70 11.72
C SER A 265 2.48 11.29 10.33
N TRP A 266 1.51 12.19 10.18
CA TRP A 266 1.27 12.91 8.94
C TRP A 266 2.40 13.90 8.61
N GLU A 267 2.90 14.62 9.60
CA GLU A 267 4.01 15.56 9.46
C GLU A 267 5.27 14.87 8.92
N PHE A 268 5.62 13.71 9.51
CA PHE A 268 6.74 12.88 9.06
C PHE A 268 6.59 12.51 7.58
N CYS A 269 5.43 11.96 7.20
CA CYS A 269 5.15 11.57 5.83
C CYS A 269 5.21 12.74 4.84
N LEU A 270 4.66 13.90 5.24
CA LEU A 270 4.70 15.10 4.41
C LEU A 270 6.13 15.58 4.17
N ARG A 271 6.94 15.67 5.22
CA ARG A 271 8.34 16.11 5.09
C ARG A 271 9.15 15.18 4.19
N MET A 272 8.95 13.86 4.33
CA MET A 272 9.60 12.87 3.47
C MET A 272 9.19 13.02 2.01
N LEU A 273 7.90 13.16 1.73
CA LEU A 273 7.38 13.33 0.36
C LEU A 273 7.78 14.69 -0.24
N GLU A 274 7.75 15.77 0.52
CA GLU A 274 8.19 17.09 0.06
C GLU A 274 9.69 17.10 -0.30
N GLY A 275 10.51 16.44 0.53
CA GLY A 275 11.93 16.29 0.25
C GLY A 275 12.20 15.54 -1.05
N LEU A 276 11.33 14.62 -1.46
CA LEU A 276 11.36 13.92 -2.75
C LEU A 276 10.67 14.69 -3.89
N GLY A 277 10.15 15.90 -3.63
CA GLY A 277 9.53 16.78 -4.64
C GLY A 277 8.05 16.47 -4.91
N TYR A 278 7.37 15.67 -4.08
CA TYR A 278 5.94 15.43 -4.21
C TYR A 278 5.12 16.58 -3.61
N TYR A 279 3.90 16.80 -4.13
CA TYR A 279 3.02 17.86 -3.63
C TYR A 279 2.33 17.47 -2.33
N ARG A 280 2.05 18.46 -1.47
CA ARG A 280 1.22 18.27 -0.29
C ARG A 280 -0.21 17.89 -0.69
N PRO A 281 -0.77 16.83 -0.11
CA PRO A 281 -2.19 16.56 -0.21
C PRO A 281 -3.00 17.70 0.41
N THR A 282 -4.12 18.04 -0.23
CA THR A 282 -4.94 19.18 0.17
C THR A 282 -6.31 18.80 0.72
N VAL A 283 -6.75 17.55 0.51
CA VAL A 283 -8.10 17.10 0.86
C VAL A 283 -8.06 16.22 2.11
N LYS A 284 -8.63 16.70 3.22
CA LYS A 284 -8.79 15.91 4.45
C LYS A 284 -10.00 14.98 4.31
N LEU A 285 -9.78 13.68 4.43
CA LEU A 285 -10.86 12.71 4.50
C LEU A 285 -11.31 12.51 5.94
N PRO A 286 -12.64 12.52 6.23
CA PRO A 286 -13.15 12.18 7.54
C PRO A 286 -12.70 10.78 7.97
N SER A 287 -12.31 10.60 9.23
CA SER A 287 -11.82 9.33 9.78
C SER A 287 -12.79 8.17 9.57
N MET A 288 -14.09 8.44 9.54
CA MET A 288 -15.13 7.44 9.26
C MET A 288 -15.04 6.90 7.82
N VAL A 289 -14.79 7.78 6.84
CA VAL A 289 -14.61 7.41 5.43
C VAL A 289 -13.35 6.56 5.27
N VAL A 290 -12.27 6.97 5.92
CA VAL A 290 -11.00 6.21 5.91
C VAL A 290 -11.19 4.81 6.49
N LYS A 291 -11.87 4.69 7.66
CA LYS A 291 -12.18 3.39 8.27
C LYS A 291 -13.05 2.52 7.36
N MET A 292 -14.03 3.08 6.67
CA MET A 292 -14.87 2.37 5.72
C MET A 292 -14.05 1.87 4.51
N ILE A 293 -13.16 2.69 3.97
CA ILE A 293 -12.27 2.33 2.87
C ILE A 293 -11.32 1.20 3.30
N VAL A 294 -10.70 1.31 4.48
CA VAL A 294 -9.84 0.26 5.05
C VAL A 294 -10.61 -1.04 5.25
N TYR A 295 -11.86 -0.96 5.73
CA TYR A 295 -12.72 -2.15 5.89
C TYR A 295 -13.03 -2.80 4.54
N LEU A 296 -13.36 -2.01 3.52
CA LEU A 296 -13.60 -2.51 2.16
C LEU A 296 -12.33 -3.14 1.55
N ILE A 297 -11.18 -2.52 1.74
CA ILE A 297 -9.89 -3.07 1.31
C ILE A 297 -9.64 -4.40 2.02
N LYS A 298 -9.79 -4.48 3.34
CA LYS A 298 -9.65 -5.74 4.10
C LYS A 298 -10.63 -6.82 3.64
N TRP A 299 -11.86 -6.44 3.34
CA TRP A 299 -12.88 -7.38 2.84
C TRP A 299 -12.52 -7.91 1.44
N MET A 300 -12.02 -7.06 0.55
CA MET A 300 -11.50 -7.47 -0.75
C MET A 300 -10.28 -8.39 -0.63
N HIS A 301 -9.41 -8.16 0.37
CA HIS A 301 -8.19 -8.95 0.62
C HIS A 301 -8.42 -10.26 1.37
N SER A 302 -9.62 -10.56 1.84
CA SER A 302 -9.92 -11.85 2.46
C SER A 302 -9.88 -13.04 1.49
N LYS A 303 -9.63 -12.78 0.19
CA LYS A 303 -9.37 -13.80 -0.84
C LYS A 303 -7.86 -13.93 -1.12
N PRO A 304 -7.35 -15.13 -1.48
CA PRO A 304 -5.91 -15.36 -1.64
C PRO A 304 -5.29 -14.42 -2.68
N PRO A 305 -4.12 -13.83 -2.40
CA PRO A 305 -3.53 -12.78 -3.22
C PRO A 305 -3.02 -13.30 -4.57
N SER A 306 -3.36 -12.61 -5.65
CA SER A 306 -2.67 -12.71 -6.92
C SER A 306 -1.45 -11.77 -6.91
N LYS A 307 -0.43 -12.07 -7.73
CA LYS A 307 0.92 -11.46 -7.70
C LYS A 307 1.02 -9.93 -7.98
N THR A 308 -0.09 -9.23 -8.22
CA THR A 308 -0.16 -7.81 -8.64
C THR A 308 -0.52 -6.83 -7.51
N MET A 309 -0.34 -7.22 -6.24
CA MET A 309 -0.98 -6.57 -5.09
C MET A 309 -0.10 -5.60 -4.28
N THR A 310 0.96 -5.03 -4.87
CA THR A 310 1.91 -4.17 -4.15
C THR A 310 1.29 -2.84 -3.69
N THR A 311 0.54 -2.15 -4.53
CA THR A 311 -0.02 -0.81 -4.22
C THR A 311 -1.07 -0.83 -3.12
N SER A 312 -1.90 -1.87 -3.08
CA SER A 312 -2.94 -2.04 -2.05
C SER A 312 -2.35 -2.32 -0.65
N LEU A 313 -1.22 -3.05 -0.60
CA LEU A 313 -0.49 -3.31 0.64
C LEU A 313 0.15 -2.02 1.16
N SER A 314 0.71 -1.20 0.28
CA SER A 314 1.33 0.09 0.62
C SER A 314 0.32 1.07 1.23
N VAL A 315 -0.88 1.20 0.65
CA VAL A 315 -1.97 2.04 1.21
C VAL A 315 -2.36 1.56 2.61
N HIS A 316 -2.52 0.24 2.79
CA HIS A 316 -2.88 -0.33 4.09
C HIS A 316 -1.82 -0.02 5.17
N ASN A 317 -0.54 -0.20 4.85
CA ASN A 317 0.57 0.06 5.76
C ASN A 317 0.64 1.54 6.16
N VAL A 318 0.48 2.44 5.19
CA VAL A 318 0.48 3.89 5.44
C VAL A 318 -0.71 4.31 6.30
N VAL A 319 -1.92 3.81 6.00
CA VAL A 319 -3.12 4.10 6.81
C VAL A 319 -2.95 3.60 8.24
N GLN A 320 -2.37 2.42 8.42
CA GLN A 320 -2.15 1.83 9.72
C GLN A 320 -1.12 2.63 10.54
N LEU A 321 -0.03 3.10 9.90
CA LEU A 321 0.97 3.97 10.52
C LEU A 321 0.37 5.31 10.99
N MET A 322 -0.63 5.83 10.28
CA MET A 322 -1.23 7.14 10.53
C MET A 322 -2.47 7.11 11.43
N SER A 323 -2.98 5.92 11.77
CA SER A 323 -4.30 5.81 12.42
C SER A 323 -4.26 5.98 13.94
N HIS A 324 -3.12 5.71 14.57
CA HIS A 324 -3.00 5.63 16.03
C HIS A 324 -1.77 6.36 16.53
N THR A 325 -1.87 6.89 17.74
CA THR A 325 -0.71 7.40 18.47
C THR A 325 0.10 6.24 19.04
N THR A 326 1.42 6.23 18.75
CA THR A 326 2.34 5.19 19.20
C THR A 326 3.65 5.84 19.66
N THR A 327 3.68 6.28 20.91
CA THR A 327 4.86 6.88 21.55
C THR A 327 5.33 6.06 22.73
N TYR A 328 6.65 5.94 22.90
CA TYR A 328 7.29 5.08 23.89
C TYR A 328 8.27 5.83 24.76
N ASP A 329 8.33 5.46 26.03
CA ASP A 329 9.31 5.96 26.97
C ASP A 329 10.66 5.23 26.79
N CYS A 330 11.68 5.97 26.39
CA CYS A 330 13.04 5.45 26.18
C CYS A 330 13.95 5.67 27.42
N SER A 331 13.41 6.12 28.54
CA SER A 331 14.18 6.46 29.75
C SER A 331 14.97 5.26 30.30
N ALA A 332 14.43 4.05 30.22
CA ALA A 332 15.13 2.85 30.65
C ALA A 332 16.38 2.57 29.78
N ALA A 333 16.31 2.78 28.47
CA ALA A 333 17.47 2.65 27.60
C ALA A 333 18.51 3.76 27.87
N GLN A 334 18.08 4.99 28.12
CA GLN A 334 18.99 6.07 28.51
C GLN A 334 19.73 5.78 29.83
N GLN A 335 19.00 5.30 30.83
CA GLN A 335 19.57 5.05 32.16
C GLN A 335 20.45 3.80 32.22
N HIS A 336 20.01 2.71 31.62
CA HIS A 336 20.66 1.41 31.78
C HIS A 336 21.62 1.06 30.65
N LEU A 337 21.33 1.48 29.41
CA LEU A 337 22.23 1.27 28.27
C LEU A 337 23.11 2.49 27.98
N GLN A 338 22.88 3.63 28.65
CA GLN A 338 23.51 4.92 28.32
C GLN A 338 23.25 5.31 26.85
N TYR A 339 22.08 4.92 26.34
CA TYR A 339 21.69 5.22 24.98
C TYR A 339 21.32 6.69 24.83
N SER A 340 21.80 7.31 23.78
CA SER A 340 21.32 8.59 23.26
C SER A 340 21.37 8.56 21.74
N PRO A 341 20.38 9.11 21.04
CA PRO A 341 20.44 9.21 19.59
C PRO A 341 21.69 9.98 19.16
N ILE A 342 22.38 9.44 18.16
CA ILE A 342 23.57 10.08 17.60
C ILE A 342 23.26 10.93 16.37
N VAL A 343 22.08 10.67 15.75
CA VAL A 343 21.56 11.41 14.61
C VAL A 343 20.18 11.93 15.01
N PRO A 344 19.97 13.26 15.03
CA PRO A 344 18.67 13.86 15.25
C PRO A 344 17.65 13.45 14.18
N LEU A 345 16.35 13.54 14.48
CA LEU A 345 15.28 13.09 13.59
C LEU A 345 15.31 13.83 12.25
N ASP A 346 15.44 15.15 12.27
CA ASP A 346 15.47 15.98 11.06
C ASP A 346 16.66 15.64 10.14
N GLU A 347 17.83 15.41 10.72
CA GLU A 347 19.03 15.00 9.97
C GLU A 347 18.86 13.59 9.40
N GLY A 348 18.28 12.67 10.16
CA GLY A 348 17.95 11.32 9.69
C GLY A 348 17.00 11.35 8.50
N MET A 349 15.98 12.20 8.53
CA MET A 349 15.05 12.39 7.40
C MET A 349 15.79 12.93 6.17
N ARG A 350 16.66 13.93 6.33
CA ARG A 350 17.46 14.49 5.25
C ARG A 350 18.34 13.42 4.59
N LEU A 351 19.09 12.67 5.37
CA LEU A 351 19.96 11.58 4.88
C LEU A 351 19.16 10.50 4.15
N THR A 352 17.96 10.20 4.65
CA THR A 352 17.07 9.23 4.02
C THR A 352 16.62 9.73 2.64
N ILE A 353 16.13 10.97 2.55
CA ILE A 353 15.68 11.56 1.29
C ILE A 353 16.82 11.56 0.25
N GLU A 354 18.03 11.95 0.66
CA GLU A 354 19.20 12.00 -0.22
C GLU A 354 19.61 10.61 -0.74
N SER A 355 19.33 9.55 0.01
CA SER A 355 19.65 8.17 -0.39
C SER A 355 18.70 7.58 -1.43
N PHE A 356 17.56 8.23 -1.72
CA PHE A 356 16.55 7.74 -2.67
C PHE A 356 16.31 8.68 -3.87
N PRO A 357 17.36 9.10 -4.61
CA PRO A 357 17.20 10.00 -5.76
C PRO A 357 16.34 9.39 -6.87
N HIS A 358 16.29 8.07 -6.98
CA HIS A 358 15.48 7.35 -7.97
C HIS A 358 13.97 7.41 -7.67
N LEU A 359 13.58 7.67 -6.43
CA LEU A 359 12.17 7.83 -6.02
C LEU A 359 11.71 9.29 -6.13
N ALA A 360 12.61 10.24 -6.37
CA ALA A 360 12.27 11.65 -6.48
C ALA A 360 11.35 11.91 -7.68
N LYS A 361 10.39 12.80 -7.50
CA LYS A 361 9.48 13.23 -8.57
C LYS A 361 10.27 13.91 -9.69
N GLY A 362 10.14 13.41 -10.92
CA GLY A 362 10.89 13.92 -12.09
C GLY A 362 12.19 13.17 -12.39
N SER A 363 12.54 12.14 -11.64
CA SER A 363 13.60 11.21 -12.03
C SER A 363 13.22 10.52 -13.36
N ALA A 364 14.23 10.23 -14.20
CA ALA A 364 14.01 9.62 -15.53
C ALA A 364 13.16 8.34 -15.49
N TYR A 365 13.18 7.64 -14.38
CA TYR A 365 12.35 6.43 -14.14
C TYR A 365 10.86 6.76 -14.08
N THR A 366 10.49 7.89 -13.48
CA THR A 366 9.08 8.33 -13.34
C THR A 366 8.50 8.81 -14.67
N ILE A 367 9.32 9.33 -15.58
CA ILE A 367 8.89 9.82 -16.90
C ILE A 367 8.57 8.63 -17.84
N TYR A 368 9.31 7.54 -17.76
CA TYR A 368 9.05 6.34 -18.58
C TYR A 368 7.77 5.61 -18.19
N ASP A 369 7.44 5.52 -16.89
CA ASP A 369 6.21 4.89 -16.41
C ASP A 369 4.95 5.70 -16.76
N VAL A 370 5.02 7.03 -16.66
CA VAL A 370 3.87 7.92 -16.98
C VAL A 370 3.59 8.00 -18.49
N LEU A 371 4.60 7.82 -19.35
CA LEU A 371 4.43 7.91 -20.81
C LEU A 371 3.88 6.61 -21.43
N ASN A 372 3.91 5.48 -20.72
CA ASN A 372 3.49 4.19 -21.26
C ASN A 372 2.11 3.70 -20.76
N GLU A 373 1.48 4.39 -19.82
CA GLU A 373 0.14 4.05 -19.31
C GLU A 373 -0.97 4.92 -19.94
N GLN A 374 -1.24 4.71 -21.22
CA GLN A 374 -2.59 4.99 -21.72
C GLN A 374 -3.51 3.87 -21.24
N SER A 375 -4.38 4.16 -20.25
CA SER A 375 -5.33 3.15 -19.76
C SER A 375 -6.26 2.74 -20.90
N LYS A 376 -6.56 1.43 -21.02
CA LYS A 376 -7.52 0.88 -21.98
C LYS A 376 -8.86 1.60 -21.94
N LEU A 377 -9.20 2.16 -20.78
CA LEU A 377 -10.41 2.92 -20.54
C LEU A 377 -10.41 4.29 -21.23
N GLU A 378 -9.24 4.93 -21.33
CA GLU A 378 -9.09 6.18 -22.08
C GLU A 378 -9.30 5.95 -23.57
N GLU A 379 -8.80 4.84 -24.09
CA GLU A 379 -9.03 4.41 -25.47
C GLU A 379 -10.51 4.08 -25.71
N LEU A 380 -11.16 3.41 -24.76
CA LEU A 380 -12.58 3.01 -24.83
C LEU A 380 -13.53 4.22 -24.71
N LEU A 381 -13.19 5.23 -23.91
CA LEU A 381 -13.93 6.50 -23.76
C LEU A 381 -13.61 7.52 -24.87
N GLY A 382 -12.70 7.19 -25.79
CA GLY A 382 -12.40 7.99 -26.97
C GLY A 382 -11.54 9.23 -26.72
N GLY A 383 -10.73 9.25 -25.66
CA GLY A 383 -9.73 10.28 -25.34
C GLY A 383 -10.26 11.71 -25.49
N GLY A 384 -10.90 12.30 -24.52
CA GLY A 384 -11.43 13.65 -24.62
C GLY A 384 -11.86 14.23 -23.27
N LYS A 385 -12.54 15.40 -23.29
CA LYS A 385 -13.02 16.07 -22.07
C LYS A 385 -13.94 15.19 -21.20
N VAL A 386 -14.62 14.21 -21.79
CA VAL A 386 -15.50 13.28 -21.07
C VAL A 386 -14.67 12.24 -20.30
N ALA A 387 -13.63 11.70 -20.93
CA ALA A 387 -12.70 10.78 -20.27
C ALA A 387 -12.00 11.46 -19.09
N THR A 388 -11.48 12.68 -19.26
CA THR A 388 -10.83 13.43 -18.18
C THR A 388 -11.75 13.72 -16.99
N ILE A 389 -13.06 13.89 -17.23
CA ILE A 389 -14.04 14.13 -16.15
C ILE A 389 -14.43 12.82 -15.46
N LEU A 390 -14.70 11.74 -16.20
CA LEU A 390 -15.13 10.46 -15.65
C LEU A 390 -13.98 9.73 -14.91
N LEU A 391 -12.74 9.90 -15.38
CA LEU A 391 -11.53 9.34 -14.78
C LEU A 391 -10.93 10.24 -13.68
N TRP A 392 -11.63 11.30 -13.28
CA TRP A 392 -11.20 12.23 -12.22
C TRP A 392 -9.81 12.87 -12.43
N ARG A 393 -9.34 12.99 -13.66
CA ARG A 393 -8.06 13.63 -13.98
C ARG A 393 -8.06 15.14 -13.72
N ASP A 394 -9.24 15.77 -13.83
CA ASP A 394 -9.48 17.17 -13.42
C ASP A 394 -10.51 17.18 -12.30
N GLU A 395 -10.03 17.11 -11.05
CA GLU A 395 -10.89 16.97 -9.87
C GLU A 395 -11.97 18.02 -9.74
N ARG A 396 -11.63 19.28 -9.98
CA ARG A 396 -12.59 20.36 -9.84
C ARG A 396 -13.75 20.20 -10.82
N LYS A 397 -13.43 19.88 -12.08
CA LYS A 397 -14.45 19.67 -13.10
C LYS A 397 -15.22 18.37 -12.87
N SER A 398 -14.54 17.30 -12.47
CA SER A 398 -15.18 16.01 -12.14
C SER A 398 -16.12 16.14 -10.96
N PHE A 399 -15.69 16.80 -9.87
CA PHE A 399 -16.53 17.03 -8.69
C PHE A 399 -17.74 17.94 -8.99
N ILE A 400 -17.53 19.04 -9.73
CA ILE A 400 -18.64 19.93 -10.15
C ILE A 400 -19.60 19.18 -11.06
N SER A 401 -19.10 18.38 -11.99
CA SER A 401 -19.93 17.56 -12.89
C SER A 401 -20.71 16.50 -12.13
N PHE A 402 -20.06 15.81 -11.18
CA PHE A 402 -20.72 14.84 -10.30
C PHE A 402 -21.81 15.48 -9.46
N CYS A 403 -21.51 16.58 -8.76
CA CYS A 403 -22.50 17.33 -7.99
C CYS A 403 -23.65 17.86 -8.88
N GLY A 404 -23.34 18.32 -10.10
CA GLY A 404 -24.33 18.74 -11.09
C GLY A 404 -25.26 17.60 -11.48
N VAL A 405 -24.73 16.43 -11.83
CA VAL A 405 -25.51 15.24 -12.18
C VAL A 405 -26.37 14.77 -11.01
N VAL A 406 -25.81 14.71 -9.80
CA VAL A 406 -26.56 14.32 -8.58
C VAL A 406 -27.65 15.33 -8.26
N SER A 407 -27.39 16.64 -8.39
CA SER A 407 -28.39 17.70 -8.15
C SER A 407 -29.51 17.67 -9.15
N VAL A 408 -29.20 17.50 -10.45
CA VAL A 408 -30.20 17.34 -11.52
C VAL A 408 -31.04 16.09 -11.28
N PHE A 409 -30.38 14.98 -10.92
CA PHE A 409 -31.06 13.74 -10.59
C PHE A 409 -32.02 13.89 -9.39
N TYR A 410 -31.54 14.49 -8.28
CA TYR A 410 -32.35 14.78 -7.10
C TYR A 410 -33.56 15.63 -7.45
N TRP A 411 -33.34 16.69 -8.24
CA TRP A 411 -34.41 17.62 -8.65
C TRP A 411 -35.48 16.96 -9.51
N PHE A 412 -35.10 16.15 -10.48
CA PHE A 412 -36.05 15.57 -11.42
C PHE A 412 -36.73 14.30 -10.89
N PHE A 413 -36.04 13.49 -10.09
CA PHE A 413 -36.51 12.15 -9.76
C PHE A 413 -36.88 11.93 -8.28
N LEU A 414 -36.24 12.59 -7.35
CA LEU A 414 -36.49 12.39 -5.90
C LEU A 414 -37.50 13.39 -5.33
N CYS A 415 -37.77 14.53 -6.00
CA CYS A 415 -38.74 15.51 -5.55
C CYS A 415 -40.18 15.19 -5.94
N GLU A 416 -40.48 13.97 -6.40
CA GLU A 416 -41.82 13.49 -6.83
C GLU A 416 -42.56 14.41 -7.84
N ARG A 417 -41.81 15.22 -8.58
CA ARG A 417 -42.37 16.15 -9.56
C ARG A 417 -42.39 15.51 -10.94
N THR A 418 -43.42 15.83 -11.74
CA THR A 418 -43.42 15.41 -13.14
C THR A 418 -42.31 16.10 -13.91
N ILE A 419 -41.71 15.41 -14.87
CA ILE A 419 -40.58 15.93 -15.69
C ILE A 419 -41.01 17.26 -16.35
N ILE A 420 -42.26 17.37 -16.82
CA ILE A 420 -42.80 18.57 -17.44
C ILE A 420 -42.86 19.73 -16.47
N SER A 421 -43.32 19.53 -15.22
CA SER A 421 -43.38 20.60 -14.22
C SER A 421 -42.00 21.07 -13.80
N SER A 422 -41.01 20.15 -13.73
CA SER A 422 -39.62 20.46 -13.39
C SER A 422 -38.93 21.27 -14.50
N ILE A 423 -39.15 20.91 -15.78
CA ILE A 423 -38.65 21.68 -16.93
C ILE A 423 -39.26 23.06 -16.95
N SER A 424 -40.59 23.16 -16.77
CA SER A 424 -41.30 24.44 -16.73
C SER A 424 -40.79 25.36 -15.61
N LEU A 425 -40.51 24.81 -14.41
CA LEU A 425 -39.98 25.57 -13.30
C LEU A 425 -38.55 26.04 -13.58
N LEU A 426 -37.69 25.18 -14.15
CA LEU A 426 -36.31 25.51 -14.52
C LEU A 426 -36.31 26.65 -15.56
N LEU A 427 -37.13 26.55 -16.59
CA LEU A 427 -37.30 27.61 -17.61
C LEU A 427 -37.76 28.92 -16.96
N LEU A 428 -38.73 28.84 -16.05
CA LEU A 428 -39.24 30.01 -15.33
C LEU A 428 -38.15 30.68 -14.50
N VAL A 429 -37.35 29.90 -13.77
CA VAL A 429 -36.21 30.42 -12.98
C VAL A 429 -35.15 31.06 -13.90
N ILE A 430 -34.83 30.43 -15.03
CA ILE A 430 -33.89 31.00 -16.02
C ILE A 430 -34.43 32.33 -16.56
N ILE A 431 -35.71 32.39 -16.94
CA ILE A 431 -36.33 33.61 -17.47
C ILE A 431 -36.34 34.72 -16.42
N ILE A 432 -36.71 34.41 -15.17
CA ILE A 432 -36.67 35.38 -14.05
C ILE A 432 -35.25 35.88 -13.81
N PHE A 433 -34.27 34.97 -13.83
CA PHE A 433 -32.87 35.34 -13.64
C PHE A 433 -32.36 36.23 -14.78
N LEU A 434 -32.64 35.88 -16.01
CA LEU A 434 -32.28 36.68 -17.18
C LEU A 434 -32.96 38.05 -17.16
N TYR A 435 -34.25 38.11 -16.82
CA TYR A 435 -34.98 39.37 -16.71
C TYR A 435 -34.48 40.23 -15.54
N GLY A 436 -34.23 39.62 -14.38
CA GLY A 436 -33.62 40.30 -13.23
C GLY A 436 -32.24 40.84 -13.52
N TYR A 437 -31.42 40.03 -14.22
CA TYR A 437 -30.09 40.45 -14.63
C TYR A 437 -30.10 41.64 -15.59
N THR A 438 -31.00 41.62 -16.60
CA THR A 438 -31.12 42.72 -17.55
C THR A 438 -31.64 44.00 -16.89
N THR A 439 -32.62 43.91 -15.99
CA THR A 439 -33.14 45.09 -15.25
C THR A 439 -32.13 45.65 -14.24
N PHE A 440 -31.23 44.81 -13.70
CA PHE A 440 -30.18 45.27 -12.77
C PHE A 440 -28.99 45.89 -13.50
N THR A 441 -28.71 45.44 -14.75
CA THR A 441 -27.58 45.92 -15.57
C THR A 441 -27.94 47.19 -16.35
N ASP A 442 -29.21 47.44 -16.69
CA ASP A 442 -29.65 48.68 -17.39
C ASP A 442 -29.43 49.95 -16.53
N GLY A 443 -29.10 49.84 -15.22
CA GLY A 443 -28.71 50.95 -14.35
C GLY A 443 -27.22 51.28 -14.29
N ASN A 444 -26.32 50.47 -14.88
CA ASN A 444 -24.85 50.64 -14.82
C ASN A 444 -24.22 50.68 -16.22
N PRO A 445 -23.71 51.83 -16.68
CA PRO A 445 -23.15 51.99 -18.06
C PRO A 445 -21.79 51.33 -18.29
N LEU A 446 -21.28 50.56 -17.32
CA LEU A 446 -19.92 49.96 -17.37
C LEU A 446 -19.90 48.50 -17.88
N ILE A 447 -21.03 47.85 -18.12
CA ILE A 447 -21.09 46.48 -18.61
C ILE A 447 -21.81 46.48 -19.97
N SER A 448 -21.02 46.41 -21.05
CA SER A 448 -21.50 46.35 -22.41
C SER A 448 -22.37 45.09 -22.63
N ASN A 449 -23.61 45.32 -23.11
CA ASN A 449 -24.60 44.27 -23.48
C ASN A 449 -24.15 43.29 -24.58
N ASP A 450 -22.97 43.52 -25.19
CA ASP A 450 -22.45 42.70 -26.29
C ASP A 450 -21.95 41.31 -25.85
N HIS A 451 -21.63 41.12 -24.56
CA HIS A 451 -21.16 39.82 -24.11
C HIS A 451 -22.30 38.82 -23.86
N LEU A 452 -23.45 39.27 -23.39
CA LEU A 452 -24.57 38.37 -23.07
C LEU A 452 -25.29 37.91 -24.34
N SER A 453 -25.38 38.76 -25.36
CA SER A 453 -26.05 38.42 -26.63
C SER A 453 -25.30 37.34 -27.42
N ARG A 454 -23.96 37.23 -27.27
CA ARG A 454 -23.15 36.16 -27.89
C ARG A 454 -23.37 34.78 -27.28
N TYR A 455 -23.76 34.67 -26.00
CA TYR A 455 -23.98 33.40 -25.31
C TYR A 455 -25.42 32.90 -25.45
N LEU A 456 -26.36 33.75 -25.88
CA LEU A 456 -27.79 33.45 -26.02
C LEU A 456 -28.21 33.10 -27.44
N HIS A 457 -27.30 32.91 -28.39
CA HIS A 457 -27.61 32.36 -29.69
C HIS A 457 -27.92 30.86 -29.56
N PHE A 458 -29.23 30.54 -29.31
CA PHE A 458 -29.76 29.18 -29.32
C PHE A 458 -30.12 28.71 -30.74
N GLU A 459 -29.31 29.07 -31.72
CA GLU A 459 -29.51 28.55 -33.06
C GLU A 459 -28.89 27.14 -33.17
N VAL A 460 -29.75 26.16 -33.38
CA VAL A 460 -29.28 24.80 -33.65
C VAL A 460 -28.73 24.75 -35.08
N SER A 461 -27.42 24.53 -35.18
CA SER A 461 -26.75 24.42 -36.46
C SER A 461 -27.38 23.32 -37.34
N GLU A 462 -27.62 23.60 -38.61
CA GLU A 462 -28.18 22.63 -39.59
C GLU A 462 -27.31 21.36 -39.66
N THR A 463 -26.00 21.48 -39.48
CA THR A 463 -25.05 20.36 -39.42
C THR A 463 -25.27 19.46 -38.20
N SER A 464 -25.58 20.04 -37.04
CA SER A 464 -25.89 19.30 -35.81
C SER A 464 -27.22 18.56 -35.94
N MET A 465 -28.23 19.20 -36.53
CA MET A 465 -29.54 18.57 -36.80
C MET A 465 -29.41 17.42 -37.80
N LYS A 466 -28.67 17.60 -38.90
CA LYS A 466 -28.41 16.54 -39.88
C LYS A 466 -27.66 15.36 -39.26
N THR A 467 -26.71 15.62 -38.35
CA THR A 467 -25.96 14.58 -37.65
C THR A 467 -26.87 13.81 -36.68
N PHE A 468 -27.70 14.52 -35.92
CA PHE A 468 -28.69 13.93 -35.02
C PHE A 468 -29.70 13.03 -35.76
N MET A 469 -30.28 13.53 -36.87
CA MET A 469 -31.21 12.75 -37.71
C MET A 469 -30.53 11.51 -38.33
N ARG A 470 -29.24 11.62 -38.67
CA ARG A 470 -28.47 10.50 -39.21
C ARG A 470 -28.22 9.41 -38.14
N ILE A 471 -28.03 9.81 -36.88
CA ILE A 471 -27.90 8.87 -35.74
C ILE A 471 -29.23 8.15 -35.52
N ILE A 472 -30.35 8.89 -35.47
CA ILE A 472 -31.71 8.31 -35.32
C ILE A 472 -31.99 7.30 -36.43
N ALA A 473 -31.71 7.66 -37.68
CA ALA A 473 -31.93 6.78 -38.83
C ALA A 473 -31.05 5.49 -38.73
N ARG A 474 -29.82 5.59 -38.25
CA ARG A 474 -28.97 4.41 -38.00
C ARG A 474 -29.58 3.49 -36.96
N VAL A 475 -29.96 4.04 -35.80
CA VAL A 475 -30.58 3.27 -34.72
C VAL A 475 -31.85 2.59 -35.19
N TRP A 476 -32.70 3.31 -35.91
CA TRP A 476 -33.95 2.77 -36.48
C TRP A 476 -33.69 1.61 -37.45
N ASN A 477 -32.75 1.79 -38.35
CA ASN A 477 -32.37 0.74 -39.31
C ASN A 477 -31.79 -0.50 -38.61
N GLU A 478 -31.03 -0.30 -37.53
CA GLU A 478 -30.48 -1.40 -36.75
C GLU A 478 -31.55 -2.17 -35.99
N VAL A 479 -32.48 -1.47 -35.33
CA VAL A 479 -33.69 -2.06 -34.73
C VAL A 479 -34.48 -2.86 -35.77
N GLY A 480 -34.69 -2.29 -36.95
CA GLY A 480 -35.38 -2.98 -38.05
C GLY A 480 -34.64 -4.25 -38.52
N ARG A 481 -33.30 -4.22 -38.54
CA ARG A 481 -32.47 -5.39 -38.89
C ARG A 481 -32.60 -6.50 -37.85
N VAL A 482 -32.47 -6.14 -36.56
CA VAL A 482 -32.61 -7.08 -35.45
C VAL A 482 -34.02 -7.71 -35.44
N THR A 483 -35.05 -6.90 -35.58
CA THR A 483 -36.47 -7.38 -35.63
C THR A 483 -36.68 -8.35 -36.77
N ARG A 484 -36.13 -8.06 -37.97
CA ARG A 484 -36.24 -8.94 -39.14
C ARG A 484 -35.46 -10.25 -38.93
N SER A 485 -34.28 -10.21 -38.31
CA SER A 485 -33.49 -11.40 -37.98
C SER A 485 -34.20 -12.29 -36.96
N LEU A 486 -34.86 -11.68 -35.96
CA LEU A 486 -35.70 -12.41 -35.00
C LEU A 486 -36.91 -13.06 -35.64
N ALA A 487 -37.59 -12.36 -36.58
CA ALA A 487 -38.75 -12.88 -37.30
C ALA A 487 -38.38 -14.08 -38.20
N GLN A 488 -37.11 -14.18 -38.66
CA GLN A 488 -36.65 -15.31 -39.47
C GLN A 488 -36.28 -16.56 -38.65
N GLY A 489 -36.22 -16.46 -37.31
CA GLY A 489 -36.02 -17.59 -36.40
C GLY A 489 -34.68 -18.30 -36.51
N LYS A 490 -33.67 -17.69 -37.17
CA LYS A 490 -32.41 -18.35 -37.53
C LYS A 490 -31.35 -18.33 -36.41
N ASP A 491 -31.43 -17.34 -35.52
CA ASP A 491 -30.37 -17.10 -34.49
C ASP A 491 -30.95 -17.18 -33.08
N TRP A 492 -30.82 -18.35 -32.45
CA TRP A 492 -31.22 -18.55 -31.07
C TRP A 492 -30.42 -17.68 -30.08
N THR A 493 -29.16 -17.41 -30.38
CA THR A 493 -28.29 -16.56 -29.53
C THR A 493 -28.73 -15.09 -29.55
N LEU A 494 -29.17 -14.60 -30.69
CA LEU A 494 -29.74 -13.25 -30.84
C LEU A 494 -31.08 -13.14 -30.09
N PHE A 495 -31.95 -14.16 -30.24
CA PHE A 495 -33.21 -14.23 -29.53
C PHE A 495 -33.03 -14.21 -28.01
N SER A 496 -32.14 -15.05 -27.45
CA SER A 496 -31.90 -15.09 -26.03
C SER A 496 -31.33 -13.77 -25.48
N LYS A 497 -30.42 -13.12 -26.21
CA LYS A 497 -29.87 -11.80 -25.84
C LYS A 497 -30.98 -10.72 -25.81
N VAL A 498 -31.87 -10.68 -26.81
CA VAL A 498 -32.93 -9.70 -26.87
C VAL A 498 -33.97 -9.96 -25.78
N VAL A 499 -34.36 -11.20 -25.54
CA VAL A 499 -35.29 -11.57 -24.46
C VAL A 499 -34.69 -11.22 -23.10
N ALA A 500 -33.41 -11.55 -22.84
CA ALA A 500 -32.71 -11.20 -21.61
C ALA A 500 -32.63 -9.68 -21.41
N SER A 501 -32.29 -8.92 -22.46
CA SER A 501 -32.24 -7.45 -22.39
C SER A 501 -33.63 -6.81 -22.14
N LEU A 502 -34.66 -7.32 -22.76
CA LEU A 502 -36.05 -6.84 -22.55
C LEU A 502 -36.55 -7.19 -21.14
N TYR A 503 -36.18 -8.38 -20.62
CA TYR A 503 -36.52 -8.77 -19.25
C TYR A 503 -35.80 -7.92 -18.22
N LEU A 504 -34.49 -7.65 -18.44
CA LEU A 504 -33.70 -6.73 -17.62
C LEU A 504 -34.27 -5.31 -17.65
N PHE A 505 -34.68 -4.84 -18.82
CA PHE A 505 -35.30 -3.53 -19.02
C PHE A 505 -36.67 -3.44 -18.30
N LYS A 506 -37.50 -4.49 -18.41
CA LYS A 506 -38.73 -4.60 -17.63
C LYS A 506 -38.49 -4.56 -16.14
N TRP A 507 -37.49 -5.30 -15.65
CA TRP A 507 -37.12 -5.34 -14.21
C TRP A 507 -36.66 -3.96 -13.72
N LEU A 508 -35.84 -3.25 -14.49
CA LEU A 508 -35.40 -1.88 -14.22
C LEU A 508 -36.57 -0.88 -14.18
N ILE A 509 -37.55 -1.00 -15.06
CA ILE A 509 -38.72 -0.09 -15.10
C ILE A 509 -39.67 -0.36 -13.93
N VAL A 510 -39.93 -1.61 -13.59
CA VAL A 510 -40.89 -2.00 -12.53
C VAL A 510 -40.36 -1.64 -11.14
N ASN A 511 -39.03 -1.71 -10.92
CA ASN A 511 -38.40 -1.44 -9.63
C ASN A 511 -37.92 0.03 -9.47
N SER A 512 -38.70 1.02 -9.92
CA SER A 512 -38.36 2.45 -9.81
C SER A 512 -37.21 2.89 -10.73
N PHE A 513 -37.49 2.98 -12.02
CA PHE A 513 -36.56 3.48 -13.05
C PHE A 513 -35.78 4.74 -12.63
N PRO A 514 -36.38 5.74 -11.94
CA PRO A 514 -35.64 6.90 -11.48
C PRO A 514 -34.52 6.57 -10.49
N THR A 515 -34.78 5.74 -9.50
CA THR A 515 -33.76 5.37 -8.49
C THR A 515 -32.66 4.52 -9.09
N SER A 516 -33.01 3.59 -9.99
CA SER A 516 -32.02 2.76 -10.70
C SER A 516 -31.12 3.61 -11.61
N LEU A 517 -31.68 4.59 -12.32
CA LEU A 517 -30.92 5.50 -13.17
C LEU A 517 -29.94 6.36 -12.35
N GLY A 518 -30.37 6.87 -11.20
CA GLY A 518 -29.52 7.67 -10.33
C GLY A 518 -28.38 6.87 -9.70
N VAL A 519 -28.69 5.66 -9.30
CA VAL A 519 -27.67 4.73 -8.81
C VAL A 519 -26.65 4.43 -9.91
N VAL A 520 -27.08 4.13 -11.14
CA VAL A 520 -26.17 3.88 -12.27
C VAL A 520 -25.31 5.11 -12.59
N LEU A 521 -25.91 6.31 -12.61
CA LEU A 521 -25.17 7.56 -12.86
C LEU A 521 -24.15 7.86 -11.75
N ALA A 522 -24.52 7.74 -10.48
CA ALA A 522 -23.60 7.94 -9.37
C ALA A 522 -22.49 6.87 -9.36
N PHE A 523 -22.85 5.62 -9.60
CA PHE A 523 -21.88 4.53 -9.68
C PHE A 523 -20.96 4.62 -10.90
N SER A 524 -21.40 5.22 -12.03
CA SER A 524 -20.52 5.36 -13.19
C SER A 524 -19.26 6.18 -12.87
N PHE A 525 -19.37 7.27 -12.13
CA PHE A 525 -18.22 8.05 -11.68
C PHE A 525 -17.30 7.27 -10.74
N ILE A 526 -17.88 6.37 -9.92
CA ILE A 526 -17.12 5.53 -8.99
C ILE A 526 -16.51 4.32 -9.72
N ILE A 527 -17.26 3.66 -10.59
CA ILE A 527 -16.84 2.47 -11.32
C ILE A 527 -15.67 2.78 -12.25
N PHE A 528 -15.73 3.87 -13.01
CA PHE A 528 -14.63 4.25 -13.89
C PHE A 528 -13.38 4.62 -13.11
N PHE A 529 -13.53 5.32 -11.99
CA PHE A 529 -12.42 5.62 -11.09
C PHE A 529 -11.80 4.35 -10.48
N VAL A 530 -12.63 3.43 -10.00
CA VAL A 530 -12.17 2.16 -9.41
C VAL A 530 -11.55 1.26 -10.48
N TYR A 531 -12.11 1.22 -11.69
CA TYR A 531 -11.55 0.42 -12.77
C TYR A 531 -10.18 0.94 -13.21
N GLU A 532 -9.99 2.26 -13.35
CA GLU A 532 -8.68 2.85 -13.69
C GLU A 532 -7.61 2.52 -12.65
N GLN A 533 -8.03 2.46 -11.35
CA GLN A 533 -7.14 2.14 -10.24
C GLN A 533 -6.77 0.65 -10.16
N TYR A 534 -7.65 -0.24 -10.62
CA TYR A 534 -7.55 -1.70 -10.46
C TYR A 534 -7.80 -2.44 -11.79
N GLU A 535 -7.31 -1.87 -12.90
CA GLU A 535 -7.56 -2.38 -14.26
C GLU A 535 -7.13 -3.85 -14.41
N GLU A 536 -5.90 -4.19 -14.01
CA GLU A 536 -5.36 -5.54 -14.13
C GLU A 536 -6.11 -6.57 -13.27
N GLU A 537 -6.46 -6.20 -12.02
CA GLU A 537 -7.18 -7.07 -11.11
C GLU A 537 -8.62 -7.30 -11.58
N ILE A 538 -9.28 -6.25 -12.04
CA ILE A 538 -10.66 -6.35 -12.54
C ILE A 538 -10.68 -7.18 -13.83
N ASP A 539 -9.75 -6.93 -14.75
CA ASP A 539 -9.61 -7.72 -15.98
C ASP A 539 -9.32 -9.20 -15.67
N GLY A 540 -8.48 -9.48 -14.66
CA GLY A 540 -8.22 -10.84 -14.18
C GLY A 540 -9.48 -11.52 -13.63
N ILE A 541 -10.27 -10.82 -12.80
CA ILE A 541 -11.52 -11.33 -12.23
C ILE A 541 -12.57 -11.53 -13.33
N VAL A 542 -12.70 -10.57 -14.26
CA VAL A 542 -13.62 -10.66 -15.39
C VAL A 542 -13.23 -11.82 -16.30
N GLY A 543 -11.94 -12.04 -16.56
CA GLY A 543 -11.43 -13.19 -17.32
C GLY A 543 -11.82 -14.53 -16.70
N ILE A 544 -11.64 -14.68 -15.39
CA ILE A 544 -12.05 -15.88 -14.64
C ILE A 544 -13.56 -16.06 -14.69
N LEU A 545 -14.32 -14.99 -14.47
CA LEU A 545 -15.79 -15.03 -14.50
C LEU A 545 -16.32 -15.43 -15.88
N MET A 546 -15.73 -14.88 -16.94
CA MET A 546 -16.09 -15.22 -18.32
C MET A 546 -15.78 -16.69 -18.64
N GLU A 547 -14.66 -17.22 -18.14
CA GLU A 547 -14.33 -18.63 -18.32
C GLU A 547 -15.30 -19.53 -17.56
N VAL A 548 -15.66 -19.20 -16.32
CA VAL A 548 -16.69 -19.91 -15.53
C VAL A 548 -18.04 -19.88 -16.24
N VAL A 549 -18.45 -18.70 -16.76
CA VAL A 549 -19.70 -18.56 -17.52
C VAL A 549 -19.65 -19.40 -18.81
N ARG A 550 -18.52 -19.41 -19.49
CA ARG A 550 -18.31 -20.24 -20.68
C ARG A 550 -18.45 -21.72 -20.37
N GLN A 551 -17.83 -22.20 -19.29
CA GLN A 551 -17.93 -23.59 -18.84
C GLN A 551 -19.34 -23.97 -18.44
N LEU A 552 -20.04 -23.09 -17.70
CA LEU A 552 -21.46 -23.23 -17.35
C LEU A 552 -22.35 -23.28 -18.60
N MET A 553 -22.11 -22.40 -19.58
CA MET A 553 -22.86 -22.46 -20.86
C MET A 553 -22.62 -23.76 -21.60
N VAL A 554 -21.37 -24.23 -21.70
CA VAL A 554 -21.05 -25.52 -22.32
C VAL A 554 -21.74 -26.66 -21.58
N PHE A 555 -21.72 -26.63 -20.24
CA PHE A 555 -22.42 -27.63 -19.41
C PHE A 555 -23.94 -27.60 -19.63
N VAL A 556 -24.57 -26.43 -19.58
CA VAL A 556 -26.01 -26.28 -19.81
C VAL A 556 -26.38 -26.71 -21.23
N MET A 557 -25.58 -26.31 -22.24
CA MET A 557 -25.80 -26.76 -23.62
C MET A 557 -25.63 -28.26 -23.78
N SER A 558 -24.75 -28.92 -23.03
CA SER A 558 -24.59 -30.39 -23.07
C SER A 558 -25.78 -31.12 -22.44
N GLN A 559 -26.51 -30.50 -21.52
CA GLN A 559 -27.68 -31.08 -20.85
C GLN A 559 -29.00 -30.84 -21.63
N LEU A 560 -29.02 -29.93 -22.61
CA LEU A 560 -30.21 -29.67 -23.42
C LEU A 560 -30.41 -30.79 -24.46
N PRO A 561 -31.57 -31.44 -24.51
CA PRO A 561 -31.84 -32.61 -25.40
C PRO A 561 -31.84 -32.27 -26.90
N LEU A 562 -31.74 -30.97 -27.27
CA LEU A 562 -31.72 -30.49 -28.66
C LEU A 562 -30.45 -30.85 -29.44
N THR A 563 -29.32 -31.15 -28.74
CA THR A 563 -28.06 -31.51 -29.41
C THR A 563 -28.02 -32.94 -29.93
N SER A 564 -28.90 -33.83 -29.45
CA SER A 564 -29.00 -35.22 -29.95
C SER A 564 -29.76 -35.33 -31.29
N ALA A 565 -30.60 -34.35 -31.62
CA ALA A 565 -31.36 -34.34 -32.88
C ALA A 565 -30.54 -33.85 -34.08
N LEU A 566 -29.58 -32.94 -33.86
CA LEU A 566 -28.72 -32.41 -34.91
C LEU A 566 -27.57 -33.35 -35.30
N ARG A 567 -27.17 -34.27 -34.43
CA ARG A 567 -26.11 -35.25 -34.72
C ARG A 567 -26.57 -36.42 -35.57
N LYS A 568 -27.89 -36.65 -35.72
CA LYS A 568 -28.45 -37.75 -36.52
C LYS A 568 -28.67 -37.40 -38.01
N THR A 569 -28.50 -36.13 -38.43
CA THR A 569 -28.74 -35.71 -39.81
C THR A 569 -27.46 -35.61 -40.68
N THR A 570 -26.29 -35.84 -40.13
CA THR A 570 -25.00 -35.72 -40.86
C THR A 570 -24.34 -37.07 -41.26
N THR A 571 -25.01 -38.20 -41.04
CA THR A 571 -24.54 -39.50 -41.55
C THR A 571 -25.51 -39.98 -42.64
N ARG A 572 -25.36 -39.48 -43.88
CA ARG A 572 -25.79 -40.22 -45.08
C ARG A 572 -24.57 -40.90 -45.69
N PRO A 573 -24.62 -42.20 -45.92
CA PRO A 573 -23.52 -42.90 -46.58
C PRO A 573 -23.56 -42.55 -48.08
N SER A 574 -22.38 -42.21 -48.62
CA SER A 574 -22.16 -42.16 -50.07
C SER A 574 -22.17 -43.58 -50.63
N ILE A 575 -23.19 -43.92 -51.43
CA ILE A 575 -23.14 -45.11 -52.29
C ILE A 575 -22.92 -44.60 -53.71
N ARG A 576 -21.80 -45.12 -54.30
CA ARG A 576 -21.30 -45.12 -55.69
C ARG A 576 -20.65 -43.86 -56.20
#